data_6f68ee48464f51f03488fdb6685b83ea
#
_entry.id   6f68ee48464f51f03488fdb6685b83ea
#
_cell.length_a   1.000
_cell.length_b   1.000
_cell.length_c   1.000
_cell.angle_alpha   90.00
_cell.angle_beta   90.00
_cell.angle_gamma   90.00
#
_symmetry.space_group_name_H-M   'P 1'
#
loop_
_entity.id
_entity.type
_entity.pdbx_description
1 polymer ?
#
loop_
_entity_poly.entity_id
_entity_poly.type
_entity_poly.pdbx_seq_one_letter_code
_entity_poly.pdbx_strand_id
1 'polypeptide(L)'
;MIEKSKKIQSDILTFINKYKDHQTERYESDFNQLVMRIFAYQFQNNLPYKKFAQLRHKNLLTVKNWREVPLIPIQAYKELILSTEDINQAADVFYSSGTTNINHRSKHYISNLNIWEESMRAGFKKNVLPNTDKIRILSLFPGMADNPNSSLSRYISTAIREFGTENSHIFFENNQLNYSELIVALQEAEKNHEPILLLGASFSYVHLLAYLQQHHQSFNLAKESIIFDTGGFKGKSKEVSMTDLYADLESTFKVTREQIINMYGMTEISSQCYDRNLMDHSENKTVYFDKIAPAWVKTQVLDTETLQPVAQGQRGLLAYYDLANWDSCVSILTEDIVIKNNHGFTVIGRAKGSVAKGCSITADELLQLQ
;
A
#
# COMPACT_ATOMS: atom_id res chain seq x y z
N MET A 1 -22.36 15.44 13.55
CA MET A 1 -21.11 15.07 12.82
C MET A 1 -20.39 13.95 13.57
N ILE A 2 -19.94 14.17 14.80
CA ILE A 2 -19.15 13.20 15.62
C ILE A 2 -19.80 11.80 15.74
N GLU A 3 -21.12 11.71 15.93
CA GLU A 3 -21.81 10.42 16.09
C GLU A 3 -21.82 9.59 14.79
N LYS A 4 -22.04 10.24 13.62
CA LYS A 4 -21.99 9.57 12.31
C LYS A 4 -20.59 9.09 11.97
N SER A 5 -19.57 9.90 12.24
CA SER A 5 -18.16 9.56 12.07
C SER A 5 -17.81 8.32 12.90
N LYS A 6 -18.09 8.32 14.20
CA LYS A 6 -17.85 7.18 15.10
C LYS A 6 -18.56 5.90 14.64
N LYS A 7 -19.79 6.02 14.13
CA LYS A 7 -20.54 4.86 13.63
C LYS A 7 -19.85 4.26 12.38
N ILE A 8 -19.41 5.08 11.42
CA ILE A 8 -18.68 4.62 10.23
C ILE A 8 -17.39 3.92 10.65
N GLN A 9 -16.63 4.50 11.56
CA GLN A 9 -15.38 3.90 12.07
C GLN A 9 -15.62 2.52 12.70
N SER A 10 -16.62 2.41 13.57
CA SER A 10 -16.99 1.14 14.19
C SER A 10 -17.42 0.09 13.17
N ASP A 11 -18.17 0.51 12.15
CA ASP A 11 -18.65 -0.40 11.10
C ASP A 11 -17.51 -0.87 10.20
N ILE A 12 -16.50 -0.01 9.92
CA ILE A 12 -15.29 -0.40 9.17
C ILE A 12 -14.49 -1.44 9.96
N LEU A 13 -14.22 -1.19 11.24
CA LEU A 13 -13.50 -2.14 12.09
C LEU A 13 -14.26 -3.48 12.20
N THR A 14 -15.58 -3.42 12.32
CA THR A 14 -16.42 -4.62 12.31
C THR A 14 -16.32 -5.36 10.97
N PHE A 15 -16.30 -4.64 9.85
CA PHE A 15 -16.18 -5.22 8.53
C PHE A 15 -14.81 -5.88 8.33
N ILE A 16 -13.70 -5.20 8.72
CA ILE A 16 -12.35 -5.77 8.66
C ILE A 16 -12.31 -7.07 9.47
N ASN A 17 -12.73 -7.03 10.72
CA ASN A 17 -12.70 -8.21 11.60
C ASN A 17 -13.57 -9.37 11.10
N LYS A 18 -14.71 -9.07 10.48
CA LYS A 18 -15.61 -10.09 9.93
C LYS A 18 -15.05 -10.77 8.69
N TYR A 19 -14.33 -10.02 7.84
CA TYR A 19 -13.96 -10.48 6.49
C TYR A 19 -12.45 -10.66 6.25
N LYS A 20 -11.60 -10.40 7.25
CA LYS A 20 -10.14 -10.51 7.08
C LYS A 20 -9.68 -11.90 6.67
N ASP A 21 -10.35 -12.95 7.15
CA ASP A 21 -9.97 -14.33 6.88
C ASP A 21 -10.81 -14.96 5.78
N HIS A 22 -12.13 -14.78 5.82
CA HIS A 22 -13.07 -15.43 4.92
C HIS A 22 -14.15 -14.48 4.40
N GLN A 23 -14.49 -14.60 3.11
CA GLN A 23 -15.63 -13.92 2.50
C GLN A 23 -16.86 -14.84 2.56
N THR A 24 -17.98 -14.31 3.03
CA THR A 24 -19.27 -15.00 3.07
C THR A 24 -20.17 -14.53 1.92
N GLU A 25 -21.32 -15.17 1.70
CA GLU A 25 -22.32 -14.76 0.70
C GLU A 25 -22.76 -13.29 0.84
N ARG A 26 -22.72 -12.75 2.05
CA ARG A 26 -23.09 -11.34 2.32
C ARG A 26 -22.00 -10.33 2.03
N TYR A 27 -20.79 -10.75 1.75
CA TYR A 27 -19.64 -9.88 1.60
C TYR A 27 -19.86 -8.74 0.60
N GLU A 28 -20.34 -9.05 -0.61
CA GLU A 28 -20.59 -8.03 -1.65
C GLU A 28 -21.65 -7.02 -1.23
N SER A 29 -22.73 -7.48 -0.59
CA SER A 29 -23.79 -6.62 -0.09
C SER A 29 -23.31 -5.73 1.05
N ASP A 30 -22.59 -6.29 2.02
CA ASP A 30 -22.08 -5.56 3.19
C ASP A 30 -21.03 -4.52 2.75
N PHE A 31 -20.14 -4.87 1.80
CA PHE A 31 -19.18 -3.93 1.21
C PHE A 31 -19.92 -2.77 0.53
N ASN A 32 -20.91 -3.08 -0.32
CA ASN A 32 -21.66 -2.06 -1.03
C ASN A 32 -22.41 -1.13 -0.06
N GLN A 33 -23.06 -1.66 0.96
CA GLN A 33 -23.75 -0.85 1.96
C GLN A 33 -22.80 0.09 2.70
N LEU A 34 -21.62 -0.40 3.07
CA LEU A 34 -20.65 0.39 3.83
C LEU A 34 -20.01 1.48 2.95
N VAL A 35 -19.58 1.14 1.72
CA VAL A 35 -19.02 2.13 0.81
C VAL A 35 -20.03 3.23 0.46
N MET A 36 -21.31 2.90 0.29
CA MET A 36 -22.37 3.89 0.03
C MET A 36 -22.56 4.85 1.20
N ARG A 37 -22.45 4.38 2.44
CA ARG A 37 -22.50 5.24 3.64
C ARG A 37 -21.27 6.12 3.76
N ILE A 38 -20.08 5.60 3.46
CA ILE A 38 -18.84 6.36 3.42
C ILE A 38 -18.91 7.43 2.31
N PHE A 39 -19.36 7.08 1.11
CA PHE A 39 -19.58 8.04 0.03
C PHE A 39 -20.53 9.17 0.44
N ALA A 40 -21.64 8.83 1.06
CA ALA A 40 -22.62 9.83 1.53
C ALA A 40 -22.00 10.76 2.59
N TYR A 41 -21.16 10.23 3.47
CA TYR A 41 -20.44 11.01 4.46
C TYR A 41 -19.42 11.95 3.82
N GLN A 42 -18.60 11.44 2.90
CA GLN A 42 -17.60 12.22 2.15
C GLN A 42 -18.26 13.28 1.28
N PHE A 43 -19.34 12.96 0.59
CA PHE A 43 -20.11 13.94 -0.20
C PHE A 43 -20.66 15.10 0.64
N GLN A 44 -21.00 14.87 1.90
CA GLN A 44 -21.51 15.90 2.80
C GLN A 44 -20.41 16.72 3.46
N ASN A 45 -19.27 16.14 3.79
CA ASN A 45 -18.26 16.72 4.68
C ASN A 45 -16.91 17.03 4.01
N ASN A 46 -16.64 16.51 2.81
CA ASN A 46 -15.44 16.82 2.02
C ASN A 46 -15.83 17.70 0.83
N LEU A 47 -15.70 19.01 1.00
CA LEU A 47 -16.17 19.99 0.01
C LEU A 47 -15.50 19.81 -1.37
N PRO A 48 -14.16 19.64 -1.50
CA PRO A 48 -13.54 19.39 -2.80
C PRO A 48 -14.08 18.11 -3.47
N TYR A 49 -14.23 17.03 -2.72
CA TYR A 49 -14.78 15.78 -3.26
C TYR A 49 -16.25 15.93 -3.69
N LYS A 50 -17.06 16.66 -2.92
CA LYS A 50 -18.45 16.98 -3.30
C LYS A 50 -18.52 17.72 -4.64
N LYS A 51 -17.72 18.78 -4.80
CA LYS A 51 -17.67 19.55 -6.05
C LYS A 51 -17.25 18.65 -7.23
N PHE A 52 -16.23 17.82 -7.03
CA PHE A 52 -15.78 16.86 -8.03
C PHE A 52 -16.89 15.87 -8.43
N ALA A 53 -17.58 15.27 -7.48
CA ALA A 53 -18.68 14.35 -7.73
C ALA A 53 -19.82 15.03 -8.53
N GLN A 54 -20.15 16.28 -8.19
CA GLN A 54 -21.17 17.06 -8.88
C GLN A 54 -20.78 17.37 -10.33
N LEU A 55 -19.53 17.68 -10.62
CA LEU A 55 -19.03 17.85 -12.00
C LEU A 55 -19.17 16.58 -12.83
N ARG A 56 -19.06 15.42 -12.21
CA ARG A 56 -19.28 14.10 -12.83
C ARG A 56 -20.75 13.71 -12.87
N HIS A 57 -21.68 14.63 -12.59
CA HIS A 57 -23.12 14.39 -12.50
C HIS A 57 -23.48 13.27 -11.51
N LYS A 58 -22.64 13.08 -10.46
CA LYS A 58 -22.81 12.09 -9.40
C LYS A 58 -23.25 12.75 -8.09
N ASN A 59 -24.24 12.15 -7.46
CA ASN A 59 -24.78 12.60 -6.18
C ASN A 59 -25.40 11.41 -5.42
N LEU A 60 -25.96 11.66 -4.25
CA LEU A 60 -26.53 10.61 -3.40
C LEU A 60 -27.74 9.90 -4.01
N LEU A 61 -28.40 10.50 -5.03
CA LEU A 61 -29.52 9.89 -5.74
C LEU A 61 -29.08 9.07 -6.94
N THR A 62 -27.98 9.44 -7.60
CA THR A 62 -27.51 8.82 -8.85
C THR A 62 -26.54 7.67 -8.63
N VAL A 63 -25.77 7.68 -7.53
CA VAL A 63 -24.82 6.60 -7.18
C VAL A 63 -25.56 5.51 -6.41
N LYS A 64 -25.58 4.28 -6.92
CA LYS A 64 -26.34 3.14 -6.37
C LYS A 64 -25.45 1.98 -5.92
N ASN A 65 -24.23 1.92 -6.43
CA ASN A 65 -23.29 0.87 -6.07
C ASN A 65 -21.85 1.41 -6.05
N TRP A 66 -20.95 0.67 -5.44
CA TRP A 66 -19.57 1.08 -5.23
C TRP A 66 -18.80 1.41 -6.53
N ARG A 67 -19.15 0.77 -7.66
CA ARG A 67 -18.51 1.02 -8.97
C ARG A 67 -18.85 2.38 -9.57
N GLU A 68 -19.93 2.98 -9.10
CA GLU A 68 -20.42 4.30 -9.57
C GLU A 68 -19.88 5.45 -8.72
N VAL A 69 -19.23 5.15 -7.60
CA VAL A 69 -18.60 6.15 -6.74
C VAL A 69 -17.50 6.88 -7.51
N PRO A 70 -17.52 8.22 -7.59
CA PRO A 70 -16.58 8.99 -8.40
C PRO A 70 -15.14 8.76 -7.98
N LEU A 71 -14.31 8.29 -8.89
CA LEU A 71 -12.88 8.09 -8.70
C LEU A 71 -12.14 9.42 -8.75
N ILE A 72 -11.66 9.90 -7.60
CA ILE A 72 -10.86 11.11 -7.58
C ILE A 72 -9.45 10.82 -8.11
N PRO A 73 -8.89 11.67 -9.01
CA PRO A 73 -7.52 11.52 -9.44
C PRO A 73 -6.54 11.67 -8.28
N ILE A 74 -5.54 10.81 -8.21
CA ILE A 74 -4.56 10.81 -7.12
C ILE A 74 -3.82 12.14 -6.98
N GLN A 75 -3.62 12.88 -8.08
CA GLN A 75 -2.99 14.21 -8.05
C GLN A 75 -3.75 15.22 -7.20
N ALA A 76 -5.06 15.02 -7.01
CA ALA A 76 -5.87 15.90 -6.18
C ALA A 76 -5.35 16.01 -4.74
N TYR A 77 -4.68 14.99 -4.23
CA TYR A 77 -4.05 15.01 -2.90
C TYR A 77 -2.84 15.96 -2.78
N LYS A 78 -2.28 16.42 -3.90
CA LYS A 78 -1.22 17.44 -3.92
C LYS A 78 -1.76 18.84 -3.80
N GLU A 79 -2.92 19.07 -4.38
CA GLU A 79 -3.47 20.40 -4.63
C GLU A 79 -4.61 20.75 -3.66
N LEU A 80 -5.31 19.73 -3.14
CA LEU A 80 -6.51 19.91 -2.34
C LEU A 80 -6.36 19.27 -0.95
N ILE A 81 -7.03 19.86 0.02
CA ILE A 81 -7.24 19.23 1.33
C ILE A 81 -8.45 18.31 1.21
N LEU A 82 -8.17 17.00 1.12
CA LEU A 82 -9.18 15.96 1.00
C LEU A 82 -9.42 15.34 2.38
N SER A 83 -10.25 15.95 3.19
CA SER A 83 -10.62 15.46 4.52
C SER A 83 -12.09 15.69 4.81
N THR A 84 -12.73 14.75 5.51
CA THR A 84 -14.10 14.90 6.05
C THR A 84 -14.11 15.47 7.44
N GLU A 85 -12.97 15.45 8.13
CA GLU A 85 -12.77 15.87 9.51
C GLU A 85 -11.92 17.16 9.57
N ASP A 86 -11.88 17.78 10.73
CA ASP A 86 -11.00 18.94 10.96
C ASP A 86 -9.53 18.49 10.94
N ILE A 87 -8.77 19.00 9.98
CA ILE A 87 -7.35 18.67 9.80
C ILE A 87 -6.47 19.07 10.99
N ASN A 88 -6.88 20.06 11.78
CA ASN A 88 -6.17 20.47 12.99
C ASN A 88 -6.32 19.43 14.13
N GLN A 89 -7.28 18.50 14.01
CA GLN A 89 -7.51 17.40 14.93
C GLN A 89 -7.09 16.05 14.34
N ALA A 90 -6.43 16.06 13.18
CA ALA A 90 -5.91 14.82 12.59
C ALA A 90 -4.94 14.14 13.56
N ALA A 91 -5.08 12.83 13.70
CA ALA A 91 -4.18 12.02 14.52
C ALA A 91 -2.78 11.92 13.91
N ASP A 92 -2.70 12.00 12.57
CA ASP A 92 -1.44 12.05 11.81
C ASP A 92 -1.65 12.66 10.41
N VAL A 93 -0.55 12.96 9.73
CA VAL A 93 -0.53 13.38 8.33
C VAL A 93 0.61 12.69 7.60
N PHE A 94 0.29 12.01 6.51
CA PHE A 94 1.29 11.36 5.66
C PHE A 94 1.59 12.22 4.43
N TYR A 95 2.88 12.36 4.14
CA TYR A 95 3.37 13.08 2.96
C TYR A 95 3.96 12.10 1.94
N SER A 96 3.63 12.30 0.67
CA SER A 96 4.29 11.55 -0.39
C SER A 96 5.78 11.90 -0.49
N SER A 97 6.58 10.94 -0.94
CA SER A 97 8.05 11.08 -1.09
C SER A 97 8.49 11.99 -2.25
N GLY A 98 7.69 12.99 -2.65
CA GLY A 98 7.99 13.93 -3.73
C GLY A 98 9.38 14.57 -3.58
N THR A 99 10.13 14.61 -4.68
CA THR A 99 11.57 14.76 -4.66
C THR A 99 12.09 16.19 -4.70
N THR A 100 11.33 17.16 -5.21
CA THR A 100 11.92 18.47 -5.55
C THR A 100 11.27 19.68 -4.89
N ASN A 101 10.02 19.57 -4.46
CA ASN A 101 9.33 20.69 -3.81
C ASN A 101 8.44 20.17 -2.68
N ILE A 102 8.80 20.51 -1.44
CA ILE A 102 8.05 20.11 -0.23
C ILE A 102 6.59 20.58 -0.28
N ASN A 103 6.32 21.70 -0.94
CA ASN A 103 4.99 22.31 -1.05
C ASN A 103 4.06 21.54 -2.02
N HIS A 104 4.60 20.71 -2.92
CA HIS A 104 3.84 19.92 -3.91
C HIS A 104 3.80 18.43 -3.57
N ARG A 105 3.89 18.07 -2.30
CA ARG A 105 3.69 16.67 -1.85
C ARG A 105 2.21 16.41 -1.60
N SER A 106 1.75 15.23 -1.97
CA SER A 106 0.44 14.76 -1.52
C SER A 106 0.38 14.73 -0.01
N LYS A 107 -0.77 15.14 0.54
CA LYS A 107 -1.05 15.13 1.98
C LYS A 107 -2.26 14.26 2.25
N HIS A 108 -2.10 13.26 3.08
CA HIS A 108 -3.19 12.42 3.54
C HIS A 108 -3.35 12.60 5.05
N TYR A 109 -4.42 13.27 5.45
CA TYR A 109 -4.76 13.51 6.84
C TYR A 109 -5.52 12.30 7.40
N ILE A 110 -5.00 11.71 8.44
CA ILE A 110 -5.59 10.53 9.09
C ILE A 110 -6.26 10.97 10.40
N SER A 111 -7.57 10.90 10.45
CA SER A 111 -8.33 11.32 11.61
C SER A 111 -8.34 10.28 12.73
N ASN A 112 -8.20 8.99 12.38
CA ASN A 112 -8.13 7.88 13.34
C ASN A 112 -7.16 6.79 12.85
N LEU A 113 -6.03 6.69 13.53
CA LEU A 113 -4.99 5.69 13.22
C LEU A 113 -5.42 4.24 13.46
N ASN A 114 -6.41 3.99 14.33
CA ASN A 114 -6.83 2.62 14.65
C ASN A 114 -7.32 1.86 13.41
N ILE A 115 -8.02 2.54 12.50
CA ILE A 115 -8.52 1.90 11.27
C ILE A 115 -7.36 1.59 10.33
N TRP A 116 -6.44 2.55 10.17
CA TRP A 116 -5.25 2.38 9.35
C TRP A 116 -4.36 1.23 9.88
N GLU A 117 -4.12 1.21 11.20
CA GLU A 117 -3.31 0.17 11.86
C GLU A 117 -3.98 -1.20 11.83
N GLU A 118 -5.33 -1.27 12.00
CA GLU A 118 -6.04 -2.55 11.90
C GLU A 118 -6.02 -3.11 10.47
N SER A 119 -6.20 -2.23 9.46
CA SER A 119 -6.04 -2.60 8.05
C SER A 119 -4.64 -3.16 7.77
N MET A 120 -3.61 -2.46 8.22
CA MET A 120 -2.21 -2.89 8.10
C MET A 120 -1.98 -4.23 8.79
N ARG A 121 -2.40 -4.36 10.05
CA ARG A 121 -2.20 -5.55 10.89
C ARG A 121 -2.84 -6.79 10.28
N ALA A 122 -4.11 -6.68 9.88
CA ALA A 122 -4.84 -7.77 9.26
C ALA A 122 -4.23 -8.18 7.90
N GLY A 123 -3.84 -7.20 7.08
CA GLY A 123 -3.17 -7.44 5.80
C GLY A 123 -1.81 -8.10 5.95
N PHE A 124 -0.98 -7.59 6.86
CA PHE A 124 0.35 -8.14 7.15
C PHE A 124 0.27 -9.58 7.67
N LYS A 125 -0.54 -9.81 8.71
CA LYS A 125 -0.70 -11.16 9.28
C LYS A 125 -1.11 -12.19 8.22
N LYS A 126 -2.10 -11.85 7.40
CA LYS A 126 -2.62 -12.78 6.39
C LYS A 126 -1.62 -13.08 5.27
N ASN A 127 -0.95 -12.05 4.75
CA ASN A 127 -0.18 -12.19 3.50
C ASN A 127 1.32 -12.35 3.74
N VAL A 128 1.88 -11.82 4.85
CA VAL A 128 3.31 -11.87 5.13
C VAL A 128 3.63 -12.98 6.13
N LEU A 129 2.83 -13.14 7.17
CA LEU A 129 3.07 -14.11 8.24
C LEU A 129 1.90 -15.10 8.41
N PRO A 130 1.47 -15.81 7.36
CA PRO A 130 0.30 -16.70 7.47
C PRO A 130 0.51 -17.81 8.52
N ASN A 131 1.73 -18.29 8.70
CA ASN A 131 2.06 -19.47 9.54
C ASN A 131 2.69 -19.13 10.89
N THR A 132 3.01 -17.85 11.18
CA THR A 132 3.65 -17.45 12.44
C THR A 132 3.12 -16.12 12.94
N ASP A 133 3.16 -15.91 14.25
CA ASP A 133 2.73 -14.65 14.87
C ASP A 133 3.89 -13.69 15.09
N LYS A 134 5.13 -14.18 15.18
CA LYS A 134 6.33 -13.40 15.42
C LYS A 134 7.49 -13.86 14.56
N ILE A 135 8.30 -12.90 14.10
CA ILE A 135 9.54 -13.15 13.37
C ILE A 135 10.55 -12.04 13.68
N ARG A 136 11.83 -12.33 13.64
CA ARG A 136 12.85 -11.28 13.73
C ARG A 136 12.82 -10.41 12.48
N ILE A 137 12.50 -9.12 12.64
CA ILE A 137 12.38 -8.15 11.53
C ILE A 137 13.65 -7.30 11.47
N LEU A 138 14.34 -7.34 10.32
CA LEU A 138 15.50 -6.50 10.01
C LEU A 138 15.08 -5.47 8.98
N SER A 139 14.93 -4.20 9.37
CA SER A 139 14.46 -3.15 8.47
C SER A 139 15.60 -2.37 7.81
N LEU A 140 15.53 -2.27 6.48
CA LEU A 140 16.42 -1.47 5.62
C LEU A 140 15.85 -0.06 5.34
N PHE A 141 14.82 0.35 6.05
CA PHE A 141 14.12 1.61 5.83
C PHE A 141 13.85 2.30 7.18
N PRO A 142 13.86 3.64 7.24
CA PRO A 142 13.68 4.37 8.49
C PRO A 142 12.33 4.11 9.14
N GLY A 143 12.30 4.11 10.46
CA GLY A 143 11.10 4.07 11.27
C GLY A 143 10.47 5.45 11.46
N MET A 144 9.42 5.48 12.29
CA MET A 144 8.71 6.73 12.62
C MET A 144 9.57 7.76 13.35
N ALA A 145 10.58 7.33 14.11
CA ALA A 145 11.48 8.23 14.82
C ALA A 145 12.24 9.15 13.85
N ASP A 146 12.69 8.60 12.72
CA ASP A 146 13.48 9.33 11.72
C ASP A 146 12.60 9.97 10.63
N ASN A 147 11.41 9.42 10.37
CA ASN A 147 10.53 9.87 9.30
C ASN A 147 9.05 9.80 9.70
N PRO A 148 8.61 10.67 10.62
CA PRO A 148 7.30 10.59 11.28
C PRO A 148 6.11 10.72 10.32
N ASN A 149 6.24 11.49 9.25
CA ASN A 149 5.15 11.74 8.30
C ASN A 149 5.15 10.76 7.10
N SER A 150 5.86 9.65 7.20
CA SER A 150 5.87 8.61 6.18
C SER A 150 4.93 7.46 6.54
N SER A 151 3.95 7.18 5.68
CA SER A 151 3.08 6.01 5.84
C SER A 151 3.89 4.70 5.86
N LEU A 152 4.97 4.61 5.08
CA LEU A 152 5.85 3.44 5.08
C LEU A 152 6.64 3.30 6.39
N SER A 153 7.16 4.41 6.94
CA SER A 153 7.86 4.38 8.24
C SER A 153 6.92 3.98 9.38
N ARG A 154 5.67 4.44 9.34
CA ARG A 154 4.63 3.98 10.27
C ARG A 154 4.34 2.50 10.08
N TYR A 155 4.20 2.04 8.85
CA TYR A 155 4.00 0.63 8.52
C TYR A 155 5.10 -0.25 9.14
N ILE A 156 6.37 0.10 8.94
CA ILE A 156 7.53 -0.62 9.45
C ILE A 156 7.55 -0.63 10.98
N SER A 157 7.37 0.53 11.60
CA SER A 157 7.34 0.63 13.06
C SER A 157 6.18 -0.17 13.67
N THR A 158 5.03 -0.18 13.02
CA THR A 158 3.89 -1.00 13.42
C THR A 158 4.17 -2.49 13.22
N ALA A 159 4.79 -2.89 12.10
CA ALA A 159 5.16 -4.29 11.85
C ALA A 159 6.12 -4.81 12.92
N ILE A 160 7.15 -4.04 13.28
CA ILE A 160 8.11 -4.42 14.33
C ILE A 160 7.41 -4.52 15.70
N ARG A 161 6.58 -3.54 16.06
CA ARG A 161 5.85 -3.53 17.34
C ARG A 161 4.92 -4.74 17.48
N GLU A 162 4.16 -5.05 16.41
CA GLU A 162 3.10 -6.08 16.45
C GLU A 162 3.63 -7.48 16.18
N PHE A 163 4.60 -7.65 15.28
CA PHE A 163 5.06 -8.93 14.75
C PHE A 163 6.55 -9.20 14.96
N GLY A 164 7.32 -8.21 15.40
CA GLY A 164 8.74 -8.36 15.66
C GLY A 164 9.02 -9.18 16.92
N THR A 165 10.16 -9.87 16.94
CA THR A 165 10.79 -10.39 18.16
C THR A 165 11.60 -9.29 18.85
N GLU A 166 12.12 -9.55 20.05
CA GLU A 166 12.97 -8.59 20.81
C GLU A 166 14.24 -8.18 20.04
N ASN A 167 14.75 -9.05 19.18
CA ASN A 167 15.94 -8.81 18.36
C ASN A 167 15.62 -8.13 17.00
N SER A 168 14.37 -7.69 16.79
CA SER A 168 14.01 -6.92 15.61
C SER A 168 14.60 -5.53 15.66
N HIS A 169 15.16 -5.04 14.53
CA HIS A 169 15.87 -3.77 14.50
C HIS A 169 15.69 -3.01 13.18
N ILE A 170 15.79 -1.67 13.26
CA ILE A 170 15.84 -0.76 12.13
C ILE A 170 17.29 -0.35 11.92
N PHE A 171 17.89 -0.77 10.80
CA PHE A 171 19.30 -0.49 10.48
C PHE A 171 19.48 0.81 9.68
N PHE A 172 18.50 1.69 9.71
CA PHE A 172 18.54 2.96 8.99
C PHE A 172 18.56 4.10 10.00
N GLU A 173 19.71 4.77 10.10
CA GLU A 173 19.95 5.87 11.02
C GLU A 173 20.63 7.03 10.30
N ASN A 174 20.33 8.27 10.68
CA ASN A 174 20.94 9.47 10.10
C ASN A 174 20.91 9.51 8.56
N ASN A 175 19.79 9.06 7.97
CA ASN A 175 19.58 8.93 6.51
C ASN A 175 20.55 7.95 5.81
N GLN A 176 21.15 7.03 6.52
CA GLN A 176 22.04 6.00 5.98
C GLN A 176 21.73 4.63 6.54
N LEU A 177 21.99 3.58 5.74
CA LEU A 177 21.92 2.20 6.20
C LEU A 177 23.19 1.84 6.96
N ASN A 178 23.04 1.35 8.19
CA ASN A 178 24.15 0.83 8.99
C ASN A 178 24.52 -0.59 8.54
N TYR A 179 25.36 -0.68 7.50
CA TYR A 179 25.75 -1.96 6.91
C TYR A 179 26.49 -2.87 7.89
N SER A 180 27.33 -2.31 8.77
CA SER A 180 28.14 -3.11 9.70
C SER A 180 27.28 -3.87 10.70
N GLU A 181 26.30 -3.22 11.30
CA GLU A 181 25.38 -3.87 12.25
C GLU A 181 24.41 -4.82 11.53
N LEU A 182 23.93 -4.44 10.35
CA LEU A 182 23.07 -5.31 9.55
C LEU A 182 23.78 -6.62 9.19
N ILE A 183 25.05 -6.56 8.77
CA ILE A 183 25.85 -7.74 8.44
C ILE A 183 26.01 -8.66 9.65
N VAL A 184 26.30 -8.10 10.82
CA VAL A 184 26.38 -8.88 12.06
C VAL A 184 25.05 -9.59 12.35
N ALA A 185 23.93 -8.88 12.22
CA ALA A 185 22.60 -9.47 12.43
C ALA A 185 22.28 -10.59 11.43
N LEU A 186 22.69 -10.42 10.14
CA LEU A 186 22.51 -11.45 9.11
C LEU A 186 23.40 -12.69 9.40
N GLN A 187 24.64 -12.49 9.82
CA GLN A 187 25.56 -13.59 10.21
C GLN A 187 25.03 -14.35 11.44
N GLU A 188 24.48 -13.66 12.42
CA GLU A 188 23.85 -14.28 13.59
C GLU A 188 22.64 -15.13 13.18
N ALA A 189 21.75 -14.58 12.33
CA ALA A 189 20.59 -15.30 11.85
C ALA A 189 20.98 -16.55 11.06
N GLU A 190 21.96 -16.44 10.15
CA GLU A 190 22.49 -17.58 9.39
C GLU A 190 23.08 -18.67 10.31
N LYS A 191 23.97 -18.27 11.24
CA LYS A 191 24.62 -19.18 12.20
C LYS A 191 23.63 -19.93 13.08
N ASN A 192 22.58 -19.25 13.52
CA ASN A 192 21.55 -19.80 14.40
C ASN A 192 20.40 -20.48 13.67
N HIS A 193 20.41 -20.49 12.32
CA HIS A 193 19.30 -20.91 11.48
C HIS A 193 17.99 -20.22 11.90
N GLU A 194 18.07 -18.94 12.30
CA GLU A 194 16.93 -18.15 12.75
C GLU A 194 16.19 -17.58 11.54
N PRO A 195 14.87 -17.86 11.37
CA PRO A 195 14.08 -17.21 10.34
C PRO A 195 13.97 -15.70 10.56
N ILE A 196 14.20 -14.92 9.51
CA ILE A 196 14.10 -13.46 9.55
C ILE A 196 13.16 -12.94 8.47
N LEU A 197 12.59 -11.77 8.73
CA LEU A 197 11.96 -10.93 7.72
C LEU A 197 12.90 -9.76 7.42
N LEU A 198 13.55 -9.78 6.26
CA LEU A 198 14.31 -8.64 5.76
C LEU A 198 13.33 -7.70 5.05
N LEU A 199 13.12 -6.49 5.61
CA LEU A 199 12.08 -5.56 5.16
C LEU A 199 12.70 -4.30 4.59
N GLY A 200 12.41 -3.97 3.34
CA GLY A 200 12.97 -2.81 2.68
C GLY A 200 12.16 -2.31 1.48
N ALA A 201 12.61 -1.19 0.93
CA ALA A 201 12.16 -0.70 -0.36
C ALA A 201 13.13 -1.17 -1.46
N SER A 202 12.64 -1.31 -2.70
CA SER A 202 13.45 -1.82 -3.82
C SER A 202 14.82 -1.10 -3.95
N PHE A 203 14.84 0.24 -3.78
CA PHE A 203 16.09 0.99 -3.82
C PHE A 203 17.06 0.63 -2.67
N SER A 204 16.54 0.31 -1.47
CA SER A 204 17.38 -0.09 -0.34
C SER A 204 18.08 -1.42 -0.62
N TYR A 205 17.39 -2.35 -1.28
CA TYR A 205 17.98 -3.61 -1.73
C TYR A 205 19.07 -3.42 -2.79
N VAL A 206 18.86 -2.52 -3.76
CA VAL A 206 19.91 -2.22 -4.75
C VAL A 206 21.19 -1.75 -4.08
N HIS A 207 21.10 -0.87 -3.10
CA HIS A 207 22.26 -0.40 -2.34
C HIS A 207 22.90 -1.50 -1.49
N LEU A 208 22.07 -2.30 -0.80
CA LEU A 208 22.56 -3.43 0.00
C LEU A 208 23.28 -4.47 -0.88
N LEU A 209 22.68 -4.87 -1.99
CA LEU A 209 23.29 -5.85 -2.91
C LEU A 209 24.61 -5.34 -3.49
N ALA A 210 24.69 -4.07 -3.87
CA ALA A 210 25.93 -3.47 -4.35
C ALA A 210 27.03 -3.49 -3.27
N TYR A 211 26.67 -3.17 -2.02
CA TYR A 211 27.61 -3.24 -0.90
C TYR A 211 28.08 -4.67 -0.64
N LEU A 212 27.18 -5.64 -0.59
CA LEU A 212 27.50 -7.06 -0.36
C LEU A 212 28.37 -7.63 -1.47
N GLN A 213 28.10 -7.29 -2.73
CA GLN A 213 28.90 -7.69 -3.87
C GLN A 213 30.34 -7.14 -3.79
N GLN A 214 30.49 -5.86 -3.44
CA GLN A 214 31.79 -5.23 -3.27
C GLN A 214 32.63 -5.92 -2.17
N HIS A 215 31.99 -6.45 -1.14
CA HIS A 215 32.64 -7.12 0.00
C HIS A 215 32.64 -8.64 -0.11
N HIS A 216 32.24 -9.21 -1.26
CA HIS A 216 32.17 -10.65 -1.50
C HIS A 216 31.36 -11.41 -0.45
N GLN A 217 30.25 -10.82 0.00
CA GLN A 217 29.37 -11.38 1.04
C GLN A 217 28.09 -11.96 0.45
N SER A 218 27.68 -13.10 0.98
CA SER A 218 26.39 -13.74 0.73
C SER A 218 25.98 -14.49 2.01
N PHE A 219 24.70 -14.80 2.15
CA PHE A 219 24.11 -15.43 3.33
C PHE A 219 23.24 -16.60 2.91
N ASN A 220 23.25 -17.66 3.71
CA ASN A 220 22.35 -18.80 3.55
C ASN A 220 21.25 -18.70 4.62
N LEU A 221 20.22 -17.89 4.35
CA LEU A 221 19.15 -17.66 5.32
C LEU A 221 18.32 -18.93 5.54
N ALA A 222 17.71 -19.02 6.72
CA ALA A 222 16.78 -20.12 7.04
C ALA A 222 15.62 -20.19 6.05
N LYS A 223 15.13 -21.41 5.79
CA LYS A 223 14.10 -21.70 4.77
C LYS A 223 12.81 -20.90 4.97
N GLU A 224 12.47 -20.56 6.20
CA GLU A 224 11.28 -19.80 6.57
C GLU A 224 11.52 -18.28 6.56
N SER A 225 12.73 -17.82 6.17
CA SER A 225 13.03 -16.40 6.04
C SER A 225 12.28 -15.78 4.87
N ILE A 226 11.92 -14.51 5.01
CA ILE A 226 11.11 -13.76 4.06
C ILE A 226 11.86 -12.49 3.66
N ILE A 227 11.88 -12.17 2.38
CA ILE A 227 12.29 -10.86 1.87
C ILE A 227 11.04 -10.08 1.51
N PHE A 228 10.85 -8.94 2.16
CA PHE A 228 9.71 -8.07 1.93
C PHE A 228 10.16 -6.81 1.19
N ASP A 229 9.73 -6.71 -0.06
CA ASP A 229 9.99 -5.56 -0.91
C ASP A 229 8.75 -4.67 -1.05
N THR A 230 8.94 -3.36 -1.06
CA THR A 230 7.87 -2.39 -1.29
C THR A 230 8.34 -1.16 -2.07
N GLY A 231 7.41 -0.54 -2.79
CA GLY A 231 7.70 0.66 -3.57
C GLY A 231 8.47 0.38 -4.85
N GLY A 232 9.14 1.39 -5.34
CA GLY A 232 9.94 1.35 -6.57
C GLY A 232 11.18 2.23 -6.42
N PHE A 233 11.94 2.39 -7.49
CA PHE A 233 13.23 3.09 -7.46
C PHE A 233 13.09 4.61 -7.28
N LYS A 234 11.97 5.21 -7.71
CA LYS A 234 11.61 6.64 -7.55
C LYS A 234 12.76 7.63 -7.81
N GLY A 235 13.69 7.29 -8.74
CA GLY A 235 14.88 8.09 -9.02
C GLY A 235 15.93 8.14 -7.91
N LYS A 236 15.84 7.25 -6.91
CA LYS A 236 16.78 7.20 -5.76
C LYS A 236 17.94 6.23 -5.96
N SER A 237 17.89 5.39 -7.00
CA SER A 237 18.94 4.44 -7.36
C SER A 237 18.94 4.17 -8.87
N LYS A 238 19.93 3.43 -9.36
CA LYS A 238 19.91 2.88 -10.73
C LYS A 238 18.64 2.03 -10.88
N GLU A 239 17.84 2.31 -11.90
CA GLU A 239 16.69 1.48 -12.24
C GLU A 239 17.18 0.11 -12.72
N VAL A 240 16.87 -0.92 -11.96
CA VAL A 240 17.13 -2.33 -12.26
C VAL A 240 15.77 -2.97 -12.54
N SER A 241 15.70 -3.95 -13.45
CA SER A 241 14.43 -4.67 -13.61
C SER A 241 14.07 -5.42 -12.32
N MET A 242 12.79 -5.54 -12.02
CA MET A 242 12.34 -6.31 -10.83
C MET A 242 12.79 -7.78 -10.91
N THR A 243 12.88 -8.32 -12.14
CA THR A 243 13.37 -9.68 -12.39
C THR A 243 14.84 -9.82 -11.98
N ASP A 244 15.69 -8.88 -12.39
CA ASP A 244 17.12 -8.89 -12.03
C ASP A 244 17.31 -8.67 -10.53
N LEU A 245 16.58 -7.71 -9.94
CA LEU A 245 16.62 -7.47 -8.49
C LEU A 245 16.30 -8.75 -7.70
N TYR A 246 15.23 -9.47 -8.09
CA TYR A 246 14.85 -10.67 -7.37
C TYR A 246 15.82 -11.82 -7.61
N ALA A 247 16.38 -11.98 -8.81
CA ALA A 247 17.42 -12.96 -9.06
C ALA A 247 18.68 -12.69 -8.21
N ASP A 248 19.07 -11.43 -8.06
CA ASP A 248 20.19 -11.03 -7.19
C ASP A 248 19.90 -11.32 -5.72
N LEU A 249 18.67 -11.07 -5.26
CA LEU A 249 18.23 -11.40 -3.89
C LEU A 249 18.25 -12.92 -3.65
N GLU A 250 17.70 -13.71 -4.57
CA GLU A 250 17.74 -15.18 -4.50
C GLU A 250 19.16 -15.71 -4.41
N SER A 251 20.06 -15.19 -5.25
CA SER A 251 21.46 -15.64 -5.28
C SER A 251 22.25 -15.22 -4.04
N THR A 252 22.01 -14.00 -3.52
CA THR A 252 22.77 -13.42 -2.40
C THR A 252 22.33 -14.02 -1.06
N PHE A 253 21.03 -14.23 -0.87
CA PHE A 253 20.46 -14.69 0.39
C PHE A 253 20.06 -16.17 0.40
N LYS A 254 20.27 -16.89 -0.70
CA LYS A 254 19.91 -18.30 -0.91
C LYS A 254 18.43 -18.60 -0.60
N VAL A 255 17.59 -17.65 -0.93
CA VAL A 255 16.12 -17.77 -0.85
C VAL A 255 15.54 -18.12 -2.22
N THR A 256 14.32 -18.60 -2.25
CA THR A 256 13.57 -18.82 -3.50
C THR A 256 12.67 -17.64 -3.82
N ARG A 257 12.22 -17.50 -5.07
CA ARG A 257 11.27 -16.46 -5.46
C ARG A 257 9.99 -16.47 -4.61
N GLU A 258 9.57 -17.62 -4.13
CA GLU A 258 8.39 -17.79 -3.28
C GLU A 258 8.54 -17.15 -1.89
N GLN A 259 9.77 -16.94 -1.42
CA GLN A 259 10.07 -16.26 -0.17
C GLN A 259 10.17 -14.73 -0.31
N ILE A 260 10.08 -14.20 -1.53
CA ILE A 260 10.13 -12.76 -1.81
C ILE A 260 8.70 -12.26 -2.05
N ILE A 261 8.18 -11.45 -1.13
CA ILE A 261 6.87 -10.83 -1.23
C ILE A 261 6.99 -9.35 -1.56
N ASN A 262 6.17 -8.87 -2.49
CA ASN A 262 6.10 -7.44 -2.77
C ASN A 262 4.75 -6.86 -2.32
N MET A 263 4.81 -5.70 -1.66
CA MET A 263 3.64 -4.93 -1.23
C MET A 263 3.42 -3.73 -2.15
N TYR A 264 2.18 -3.53 -2.57
CA TYR A 264 1.71 -2.32 -3.23
C TYR A 264 1.02 -1.42 -2.21
N GLY A 265 1.47 -0.18 -2.13
CA GLY A 265 0.90 0.86 -1.28
C GLY A 265 1.36 2.25 -1.71
N MET A 266 0.65 3.26 -1.26
CA MET A 266 0.97 4.67 -1.50
C MET A 266 0.48 5.52 -0.33
N THR A 267 0.92 6.76 -0.28
CA THR A 267 0.55 7.71 0.79
C THR A 267 -0.96 7.97 0.86
N GLU A 268 -1.61 8.00 -0.30
CA GLU A 268 -2.99 8.39 -0.51
C GLU A 268 -4.01 7.31 -0.17
N ILE A 269 -3.57 6.07 0.05
CA ILE A 269 -4.43 4.95 0.47
C ILE A 269 -4.09 4.45 1.87
N SER A 270 -5.08 3.93 2.58
CA SER A 270 -4.90 3.41 3.95
C SER A 270 -4.66 1.91 4.01
N SER A 271 -4.95 1.18 2.93
CA SER A 271 -4.80 -0.27 2.86
C SER A 271 -3.81 -0.68 1.78
N GLN A 272 -3.13 -1.80 1.98
CA GLN A 272 -2.11 -2.32 1.08
C GLN A 272 -2.59 -3.57 0.35
N CYS A 273 -2.06 -3.79 -0.87
CA CYS A 273 -2.17 -5.05 -1.59
C CYS A 273 -0.84 -5.79 -1.56
N TYR A 274 -0.88 -7.10 -1.51
CA TYR A 274 0.31 -7.95 -1.40
C TYR A 274 0.33 -8.99 -2.52
N ASP A 275 1.53 -9.45 -2.89
CA ASP A 275 1.65 -10.71 -3.62
C ASP A 275 1.00 -11.80 -2.78
N ARG A 276 0.34 -12.75 -3.42
CA ARG A 276 -0.34 -13.84 -2.72
C ARG A 276 0.54 -15.07 -2.48
N ASN A 277 1.81 -15.02 -2.91
CA ASN A 277 2.73 -16.15 -2.92
C ASN A 277 2.88 -16.85 -1.56
N LEU A 278 3.12 -16.11 -0.47
CA LEU A 278 3.29 -16.69 0.85
C LEU A 278 1.98 -17.31 1.38
N MET A 279 0.84 -16.67 1.11
CA MET A 279 -0.47 -17.19 1.45
C MET A 279 -0.78 -18.48 0.66
N ASP A 280 -0.55 -18.47 -0.67
CA ASP A 280 -0.75 -19.64 -1.52
C ASP A 280 0.13 -20.81 -1.07
N HIS A 281 1.41 -20.53 -0.78
CA HIS A 281 2.35 -21.54 -0.28
C HIS A 281 1.88 -22.12 1.06
N SER A 282 1.41 -21.30 1.99
CA SER A 282 0.90 -21.73 3.29
C SER A 282 -0.35 -22.61 3.19
N GLU A 283 -1.15 -22.42 2.16
CA GLU A 283 -2.36 -23.18 1.88
C GLU A 283 -2.12 -24.39 0.94
N ASN A 284 -0.87 -24.68 0.57
CA ASN A 284 -0.48 -25.72 -0.40
C ASN A 284 -1.17 -25.57 -1.76
N LYS A 285 -1.35 -24.34 -2.22
CA LYS A 285 -1.96 -23.97 -3.51
C LYS A 285 -0.88 -23.68 -4.56
N THR A 286 -1.29 -23.60 -5.81
CA THR A 286 -0.44 -23.05 -6.88
C THR A 286 -0.09 -21.59 -6.55
N VAL A 287 1.20 -21.31 -6.52
CA VAL A 287 1.73 -19.98 -6.15
C VAL A 287 1.57 -19.00 -7.29
N TYR A 288 0.98 -17.84 -7.00
CA TYR A 288 0.86 -16.71 -7.90
C TYR A 288 1.50 -15.46 -7.29
N PHE A 289 1.94 -14.54 -8.15
CA PHE A 289 2.57 -13.27 -7.76
C PHE A 289 1.68 -12.07 -8.08
N ASP A 290 0.38 -12.30 -8.23
CA ASP A 290 -0.62 -11.24 -8.38
C ASP A 290 -0.77 -10.47 -7.08
N LYS A 291 -0.93 -9.15 -7.18
CA LYS A 291 -1.34 -8.33 -6.05
C LYS A 291 -2.81 -8.58 -5.74
N ILE A 292 -3.10 -9.05 -4.53
CA ILE A 292 -4.46 -9.19 -4.05
C ILE A 292 -4.82 -8.07 -3.08
N ALA A 293 -6.05 -7.59 -3.24
CA ALA A 293 -6.62 -6.63 -2.32
C ALA A 293 -7.22 -7.33 -1.09
N PRO A 294 -7.10 -6.76 0.11
CA PRO A 294 -7.81 -7.27 1.28
C PRO A 294 -9.32 -7.09 1.14
N ALA A 295 -10.10 -7.79 1.96
CA ALA A 295 -11.56 -7.81 1.83
C ALA A 295 -12.23 -6.42 1.91
N TRP A 296 -11.62 -5.46 2.58
CA TRP A 296 -12.12 -4.08 2.70
C TRP A 296 -11.64 -3.15 1.58
N VAL A 297 -11.02 -3.72 0.54
CA VAL A 297 -10.60 -3.01 -0.66
C VAL A 297 -11.16 -3.70 -1.89
N LYS A 298 -11.65 -2.91 -2.84
CA LYS A 298 -11.96 -3.35 -4.20
C LYS A 298 -11.06 -2.62 -5.18
N THR A 299 -10.64 -3.32 -6.23
CA THR A 299 -9.87 -2.74 -7.32
C THR A 299 -10.55 -2.98 -8.66
N GLN A 300 -10.36 -2.06 -9.59
CA GLN A 300 -10.71 -2.23 -11.00
C GLN A 300 -9.53 -1.81 -11.87
N VAL A 301 -9.39 -2.46 -13.00
CA VAL A 301 -8.43 -2.04 -14.04
C VAL A 301 -9.25 -1.42 -15.16
N LEU A 302 -9.01 -0.13 -15.42
CA LEU A 302 -9.78 0.68 -16.32
C LEU A 302 -8.97 1.04 -17.56
N ASP A 303 -9.59 1.01 -18.70
CA ASP A 303 -9.00 1.49 -19.94
C ASP A 303 -8.58 2.96 -19.81
N THR A 304 -7.44 3.31 -20.35
CA THR A 304 -6.80 4.61 -20.13
C THR A 304 -7.51 5.79 -20.81
N GLU A 305 -8.35 5.52 -21.82
CA GLU A 305 -9.07 6.55 -22.60
C GLU A 305 -10.54 6.61 -22.19
N THR A 306 -11.18 5.44 -22.10
CA THR A 306 -12.64 5.34 -21.88
C THR A 306 -13.01 5.24 -20.40
N LEU A 307 -12.05 4.90 -19.53
CA LEU A 307 -12.24 4.58 -18.11
C LEU A 307 -13.28 3.45 -17.88
N GLN A 308 -13.48 2.58 -18.89
CA GLN A 308 -14.30 1.39 -18.74
C GLN A 308 -13.46 0.21 -18.25
N PRO A 309 -14.05 -0.73 -17.50
CA PRO A 309 -13.34 -1.92 -17.05
C PRO A 309 -12.76 -2.73 -18.23
N VAL A 310 -11.48 -3.08 -18.14
CA VAL A 310 -10.82 -3.90 -19.16
C VAL A 310 -11.08 -5.39 -18.98
N ALA A 311 -10.90 -6.16 -20.06
CA ALA A 311 -10.93 -7.62 -19.99
C ALA A 311 -9.67 -8.17 -19.27
N GLN A 312 -9.75 -9.44 -18.88
CA GLN A 312 -8.62 -10.14 -18.28
C GLN A 312 -7.40 -10.17 -19.21
N GLY A 313 -6.20 -10.05 -18.64
CA GLY A 313 -4.92 -9.98 -19.36
C GLY A 313 -4.63 -8.61 -20.00
N GLN A 314 -5.57 -7.68 -19.95
CA GLN A 314 -5.39 -6.35 -20.50
C GLN A 314 -4.80 -5.37 -19.51
N ARG A 315 -4.12 -4.35 -20.04
CA ARG A 315 -3.53 -3.25 -19.28
C ARG A 315 -4.54 -2.11 -19.10
N GLY A 316 -4.41 -1.41 -17.99
CA GLY A 316 -5.19 -0.21 -17.73
C GLY A 316 -4.72 0.51 -16.48
N LEU A 317 -5.40 1.60 -16.14
CA LEU A 317 -5.22 2.34 -14.90
C LEU A 317 -5.85 1.58 -13.73
N LEU A 318 -5.16 1.56 -12.60
CA LEU A 318 -5.71 0.99 -11.37
C LEU A 318 -6.66 1.97 -10.70
N ALA A 319 -7.91 1.57 -10.53
CA ALA A 319 -8.89 2.22 -9.67
C ALA A 319 -8.96 1.48 -8.32
N TYR A 320 -8.97 2.23 -7.24
CA TYR A 320 -8.86 1.72 -5.88
C TYR A 320 -10.03 2.22 -5.04
N TYR A 321 -10.74 1.30 -4.37
CA TYR A 321 -11.86 1.60 -3.47
C TYR A 321 -11.53 1.02 -2.10
N ASP A 322 -11.22 1.89 -1.13
CA ASP A 322 -10.68 1.52 0.17
C ASP A 322 -11.61 2.02 1.29
N LEU A 323 -12.27 1.10 1.98
CA LEU A 323 -13.13 1.46 3.12
C LEU A 323 -12.36 2.15 4.24
N ALA A 324 -11.06 1.87 4.39
CA ALA A 324 -10.23 2.50 5.39
C ALA A 324 -9.91 3.98 5.07
N ASN A 325 -10.13 4.43 3.81
CA ASN A 325 -10.03 5.84 3.39
C ASN A 325 -11.31 6.65 3.69
N TRP A 326 -12.01 6.32 4.75
CA TRP A 326 -13.32 6.88 5.11
C TRP A 326 -13.28 8.39 5.37
N ASP A 327 -12.17 8.90 5.90
CA ASP A 327 -11.96 10.29 6.30
C ASP A 327 -11.35 11.17 5.20
N SER A 328 -11.04 10.60 4.04
CA SER A 328 -10.54 11.33 2.86
C SER A 328 -11.38 11.05 1.61
N CYS A 329 -10.95 10.14 0.74
CA CYS A 329 -11.70 9.70 -0.44
C CYS A 329 -11.65 8.17 -0.55
N VAL A 330 -12.82 7.53 -0.48
CA VAL A 330 -12.97 6.08 -0.53
C VAL A 330 -12.57 5.49 -1.88
N SER A 331 -12.56 6.29 -2.94
CA SER A 331 -12.32 5.87 -4.32
C SER A 331 -11.31 6.77 -5.02
N ILE A 332 -10.25 6.17 -5.52
CA ILE A 332 -9.11 6.87 -6.12
C ILE A 332 -8.80 6.25 -7.49
N LEU A 333 -8.60 7.11 -8.50
CA LEU A 333 -7.96 6.74 -9.75
C LEU A 333 -6.47 6.98 -9.61
N THR A 334 -5.69 5.92 -9.64
CA THR A 334 -4.23 6.02 -9.55
C THR A 334 -3.62 6.38 -10.90
N GLU A 335 -2.31 6.68 -10.90
CA GLU A 335 -1.52 6.80 -12.14
C GLU A 335 -0.79 5.49 -12.48
N ASP A 336 -1.06 4.40 -11.77
CA ASP A 336 -0.34 3.15 -11.97
C ASP A 336 -1.01 2.31 -13.08
N ILE A 337 -0.19 1.90 -14.04
CA ILE A 337 -0.57 0.96 -15.09
C ILE A 337 -0.38 -0.45 -14.55
N VAL A 338 -1.44 -1.23 -14.66
CA VAL A 338 -1.45 -2.62 -14.19
C VAL A 338 -2.03 -3.55 -15.26
N ILE A 339 -1.74 -4.83 -15.16
CA ILE A 339 -2.43 -5.89 -15.92
C ILE A 339 -3.48 -6.51 -15.01
N LYS A 340 -4.71 -6.64 -15.50
CA LYS A 340 -5.78 -7.36 -14.80
C LYS A 340 -5.55 -8.86 -14.90
N ASN A 341 -5.43 -9.51 -13.76
CA ASN A 341 -5.25 -10.96 -13.66
C ASN A 341 -6.48 -11.66 -13.05
N ASN A 342 -6.49 -12.99 -13.04
CA ASN A 342 -7.59 -13.80 -12.48
C ASN A 342 -7.84 -13.54 -11.00
N HIS A 343 -6.77 -13.30 -10.26
CA HIS A 343 -6.81 -13.21 -8.80
C HIS A 343 -6.58 -11.79 -8.28
N GLY A 344 -6.19 -10.86 -9.16
CA GLY A 344 -5.83 -9.50 -8.78
C GLY A 344 -5.21 -8.73 -9.93
N PHE A 345 -4.06 -8.13 -9.70
CA PHE A 345 -3.37 -7.34 -10.72
C PHE A 345 -1.84 -7.43 -10.59
N THR A 346 -1.15 -7.19 -11.71
CA THR A 346 0.32 -7.02 -11.73
C THR A 346 0.65 -5.57 -12.06
N VAL A 347 1.49 -4.93 -11.23
CA VAL A 347 1.94 -3.55 -11.46
C VAL A 347 3.00 -3.53 -12.55
N ILE A 348 2.81 -2.68 -13.57
CA ILE A 348 3.77 -2.50 -14.67
C ILE A 348 4.61 -1.24 -14.46
N GLY A 349 4.02 -0.19 -13.90
CA GLY A 349 4.69 1.08 -13.65
C GLY A 349 3.71 2.25 -13.67
N ARG A 350 4.23 3.46 -13.75
CA ARG A 350 3.39 4.67 -13.83
C ARG A 350 3.10 5.07 -15.27
N ALA A 351 1.91 5.62 -15.47
CA ALA A 351 1.50 6.24 -16.70
C ALA A 351 2.45 7.39 -17.08
N LYS A 352 2.87 7.43 -18.35
CA LYS A 352 3.73 8.50 -18.90
C LYS A 352 3.04 9.15 -20.10
N GLY A 353 3.35 10.41 -20.38
CA GLY A 353 2.91 11.10 -21.60
C GLY A 353 1.41 11.33 -21.70
N SER A 354 0.79 10.92 -22.82
CA SER A 354 -0.64 11.17 -23.10
C SER A 354 -1.60 10.44 -22.15
N VAL A 355 -1.19 9.29 -21.60
CA VAL A 355 -1.98 8.53 -20.62
C VAL A 355 -2.09 9.30 -19.29
N ALA A 356 -1.00 9.96 -18.87
CA ALA A 356 -1.04 10.86 -17.72
C ALA A 356 -1.93 12.08 -17.96
N LYS A 357 -2.08 12.54 -19.22
CA LYS A 357 -2.95 13.69 -19.57
C LYS A 357 -4.43 13.42 -19.35
N GLY A 358 -4.93 12.20 -19.56
CA GLY A 358 -6.31 11.84 -19.26
C GLY A 358 -6.65 11.98 -17.77
N CYS A 359 -5.72 11.63 -16.89
CA CYS A 359 -5.82 11.88 -15.44
C CYS A 359 -5.62 13.37 -15.09
N SER A 360 -4.71 14.08 -15.81
CA SER A 360 -4.41 15.50 -15.57
C SER A 360 -5.56 16.43 -15.92
N ILE A 361 -6.31 16.18 -17.03
CA ILE A 361 -7.48 17.00 -17.40
C ILE A 361 -8.50 17.01 -16.25
N THR A 362 -8.67 15.87 -15.58
CA THR A 362 -9.56 15.74 -14.43
C THR A 362 -9.03 16.50 -13.19
N ALA A 363 -7.71 16.57 -13.03
CA ALA A 363 -7.07 17.35 -11.95
C ALA A 363 -7.12 18.85 -12.25
N ASP A 364 -6.91 19.27 -13.50
CA ASP A 364 -7.02 20.68 -13.93
C ASP A 364 -8.45 21.22 -13.76
N GLU A 365 -9.48 20.40 -14.05
CA GLU A 365 -10.86 20.74 -13.76
C GLU A 365 -11.11 20.95 -12.26
N LEU A 366 -10.45 20.20 -11.40
CA LEU A 366 -10.53 20.37 -9.94
C LEU A 366 -9.89 21.66 -9.44
N LEU A 367 -8.77 22.08 -10.03
CA LEU A 367 -8.11 23.33 -9.68
C LEU A 367 -8.96 24.57 -10.00
N GLN A 368 -9.82 24.49 -11.03
CA GLN A 368 -10.78 25.57 -11.36
C GLN A 368 -11.92 25.68 -10.33
N LEU A 369 -11.99 24.79 -9.34
CA LEU A 369 -13.02 24.78 -8.29
C LEU A 369 -12.53 25.42 -6.96
N GLN A 370 -11.29 25.87 -6.89
CA GLN A 370 -10.80 26.70 -5.79
C GLN A 370 -11.33 28.09 -5.93
#